data_dedc1296f07e08d1bbfd3992ba4580b9
#
_entry.id   dedc1296f07e08d1bbfd3992ba4580b9
#
_cell.length_a   1.000
_cell.length_b   1.000
_cell.length_c   1.000
_cell.angle_alpha   90.00
_cell.angle_beta   90.00
_cell.angle_gamma   90.00
#
_symmetry.space_group_name_H-M   'P 1'
#
loop_
_entity.id
_entity.type
_entity.pdbx_description
1 polymer ?
#
loop_
_entity_poly.entity_id
_entity_poly.type
_entity_poly.pdbx_seq_one_letter_code
_entity_poly.pdbx_strand_id
1 'polypeptide(L)'
;VTARIERVVTEGVVDLDGTEHKVENNTWVIGDDDEVIVIDPSRDPEKIMEQVGEREVLAVICTAGLPDHVSAAIEVASRDEALVALHPKDKPLWRETWSETWPDVDMEDDGIFEVADVQLDVMETPGVTPGGVSLYCEALGAVFTGKALQADGPGKLGGEYPALADQLTSIGGRLFTLPPETRVLPVHGDEVTVGDLEPHFDDWVSGSLTRVVTEGEEAEGPLADGTRISGIKLGSGDE
;
A
#
# COMPACT_ATOMS: atom_id res chain seq x y z
N VAL A 1 -0.12 24.88 -15.12
CA VAL A 1 0.90 24.00 -14.51
C VAL A 1 0.34 22.59 -14.62
N THR A 2 1.18 21.61 -14.85
CA THR A 2 0.75 20.22 -15.06
C THR A 2 0.97 19.46 -13.77
N ALA A 3 -0.01 18.68 -13.33
CA ALA A 3 0.12 17.79 -12.20
C ALA A 3 1.32 16.83 -12.38
N ARG A 4 2.01 16.54 -11.29
CA ARG A 4 3.16 15.63 -11.22
C ARG A 4 3.11 14.77 -9.98
N ILE A 5 3.88 13.68 -10.00
CA ILE A 5 4.06 12.78 -8.87
C ILE A 5 5.50 12.93 -8.38
N GLU A 6 5.66 13.10 -7.08
CA GLU A 6 6.94 13.24 -6.40
C GLU A 6 7.05 12.18 -5.29
N ARG A 7 8.23 11.58 -5.15
CA ARG A 7 8.51 10.55 -4.14
C ARG A 7 9.29 11.16 -2.99
N VAL A 8 8.84 10.97 -1.76
CA VAL A 8 9.56 11.29 -0.53
C VAL A 8 9.90 9.98 0.16
N VAL A 9 11.20 9.69 0.29
CA VAL A 9 11.65 8.48 1.01
C VAL A 9 11.93 8.86 2.45
N THR A 10 11.23 8.23 3.39
CA THR A 10 11.46 8.39 4.83
C THR A 10 12.07 7.12 5.41
N GLU A 11 13.01 7.27 6.34
CA GLU A 11 13.71 6.15 6.96
C GLU A 11 13.13 5.84 8.35
N GLY A 12 13.19 4.57 8.74
CA GLY A 12 12.80 4.14 10.07
C GLY A 12 13.46 2.84 10.49
N VAL A 13 13.11 2.39 11.69
CA VAL A 13 13.55 1.11 12.23
C VAL A 13 12.34 0.32 12.64
N VAL A 14 12.31 -0.95 12.27
CA VAL A 14 11.33 -1.95 12.76
C VAL A 14 12.08 -3.00 13.54
N ASP A 15 11.56 -3.35 14.70
CA ASP A 15 12.04 -4.51 15.47
C ASP A 15 11.30 -5.75 14.97
N LEU A 16 12.05 -6.71 14.43
CA LEU A 16 11.55 -8.03 14.08
C LEU A 16 12.30 -9.05 14.92
N ASP A 17 11.60 -9.70 15.84
CA ASP A 17 12.14 -10.73 16.73
C ASP A 17 13.34 -10.27 17.58
N GLY A 18 13.34 -9.03 18.05
CA GLY A 18 14.43 -8.43 18.83
C GLY A 18 15.63 -7.97 18.00
N THR A 19 15.48 -7.92 16.68
CA THR A 19 16.49 -7.38 15.76
C THR A 19 15.96 -6.13 15.09
N GLU A 20 16.72 -5.03 15.17
CA GLU A 20 16.40 -3.78 14.49
C GLU A 20 16.74 -3.88 13.00
N HIS A 21 15.73 -3.64 12.15
CA HIS A 21 15.88 -3.55 10.71
C HIS A 21 15.60 -2.12 10.25
N LYS A 22 16.51 -1.56 9.46
CA LYS A 22 16.24 -0.31 8.75
C LYS A 22 15.23 -0.56 7.65
N VAL A 23 14.24 0.31 7.57
CA VAL A 23 13.21 0.28 6.53
C VAL A 23 13.08 1.67 5.92
N GLU A 24 12.78 1.69 4.64
CA GLU A 24 12.46 2.89 3.90
C GLU A 24 11.00 2.84 3.49
N ASN A 25 10.32 3.98 3.63
CA ASN A 25 8.93 4.14 3.20
C ASN A 25 8.86 5.21 2.12
N ASN A 26 8.05 4.97 1.12
CA ASN A 26 7.68 5.97 0.13
C ASN A 26 6.39 6.66 0.56
N THR A 27 6.45 7.97 0.72
CA THR A 27 5.30 8.86 0.71
C THR A 27 5.23 9.49 -0.67
N TRP A 28 4.05 9.51 -1.26
CA TRP A 28 3.85 10.09 -2.58
C TRP A 28 3.12 11.43 -2.47
N VAL A 29 3.59 12.42 -3.21
CA VAL A 29 2.96 13.74 -3.32
C VAL A 29 2.51 13.91 -4.76
N ILE A 30 1.22 14.11 -4.98
CA ILE A 30 0.63 14.33 -6.30
C ILE A 30 -0.08 15.67 -6.35
N GLY A 31 0.17 16.47 -7.37
CA GLY A 31 -0.43 17.78 -7.57
C GLY A 31 0.44 18.67 -8.42
N ASP A 32 0.22 19.99 -8.33
CA ASP A 32 0.95 20.97 -9.12
C ASP A 32 1.80 21.92 -8.24
N ASP A 33 1.93 23.19 -8.61
CA ASP A 33 2.68 24.19 -7.85
C ASP A 33 1.84 24.89 -6.79
N ASP A 34 0.52 24.71 -6.80
CA ASP A 34 -0.43 25.38 -5.90
C ASP A 34 -1.03 24.41 -4.87
N GLU A 35 -1.40 23.18 -5.30
CA GLU A 35 -2.12 22.23 -4.46
C GLU A 35 -1.63 20.77 -4.64
N VAL A 36 -1.75 19.97 -3.56
CA VAL A 36 -1.32 18.57 -3.56
C VAL A 36 -2.24 17.67 -2.72
N ILE A 37 -2.21 16.37 -3.05
CA ILE A 37 -2.62 15.28 -2.17
C ILE A 37 -1.36 14.53 -1.73
N VAL A 38 -1.30 14.15 -0.44
CA VAL A 38 -0.22 13.32 0.12
C VAL A 38 -0.74 11.91 0.37
N ILE A 39 -0.04 10.90 -0.15
CA ILE A 39 -0.43 9.49 -0.07
C ILE A 39 0.57 8.74 0.79
N ASP A 40 0.06 7.96 1.77
CA ASP A 40 0.82 7.15 2.72
C ASP A 40 1.93 7.92 3.47
N PRO A 41 1.61 9.05 4.14
CA PRO A 41 2.61 9.77 4.90
C PRO A 41 3.05 8.99 6.14
N SER A 42 4.33 8.69 6.22
CA SER A 42 4.87 7.94 7.35
C SER A 42 6.17 8.50 7.88
N ARG A 43 6.38 8.35 9.19
CA ARG A 43 7.62 8.53 9.95
C ARG A 43 8.13 9.97 10.11
N ASP A 44 8.44 10.68 9.04
CA ASP A 44 9.10 11.98 9.07
C ASP A 44 8.20 13.06 8.42
N PRO A 45 7.26 13.63 9.18
CA PRO A 45 6.36 14.65 8.67
C PRO A 45 7.10 15.94 8.24
N GLU A 46 8.23 16.28 8.89
CA GLU A 46 9.00 17.48 8.54
C GLU A 46 9.58 17.34 7.13
N LYS A 47 10.20 16.19 6.81
CA LYS A 47 10.73 15.89 5.48
C LYS A 47 9.64 15.87 4.41
N ILE A 48 8.47 15.32 4.73
CA ILE A 48 7.32 15.31 3.82
C ILE A 48 6.87 16.74 3.54
N MET A 49 6.71 17.56 4.58
CA MET A 49 6.28 18.96 4.45
C MET A 49 7.34 19.85 3.78
N GLU A 50 8.62 19.54 3.92
CA GLU A 50 9.69 20.19 3.14
C GLU A 50 9.51 19.96 1.63
N GLN A 51 9.15 18.74 1.22
CA GLN A 51 8.84 18.43 -0.19
C GLN A 51 7.53 19.10 -0.65
N VAL A 52 6.50 19.12 0.19
CA VAL A 52 5.24 19.83 -0.10
C VAL A 52 5.50 21.32 -0.31
N GLY A 53 6.36 21.95 0.51
CA GLY A 53 6.66 23.38 0.43
C GLY A 53 5.45 24.23 0.79
N GLU A 54 5.21 25.29 0.02
CA GLU A 54 4.11 26.24 0.24
C GLU A 54 2.77 25.80 -0.39
N ARG A 55 2.75 24.64 -1.08
CA ARG A 55 1.53 24.11 -1.72
C ARG A 55 0.49 23.75 -0.65
N GLU A 56 -0.79 23.94 -0.96
CA GLU A 56 -1.90 23.54 -0.08
C GLU A 56 -2.06 21.99 -0.12
N VAL A 57 -2.13 21.36 1.05
CA VAL A 57 -2.50 19.95 1.15
C VAL A 57 -4.01 19.84 1.20
N LEU A 58 -4.63 19.36 0.13
CA LEU A 58 -6.09 19.20 0.05
C LEU A 58 -6.59 17.97 0.83
N ALA A 59 -5.82 16.89 0.74
CA ALA A 59 -6.13 15.64 1.43
C ALA A 59 -4.87 14.82 1.72
N VAL A 60 -4.97 14.00 2.76
CA VAL A 60 -4.04 12.93 3.09
C VAL A 60 -4.76 11.62 2.89
N ILE A 61 -4.27 10.76 2.01
CA ILE A 61 -4.89 9.47 1.71
C ILE A 61 -3.99 8.34 2.22
N CYS A 62 -4.56 7.48 3.06
CA CYS A 62 -3.88 6.31 3.58
C CYS A 62 -4.41 5.06 2.89
N THR A 63 -3.56 4.37 2.11
CA THR A 63 -3.96 3.17 1.36
C THR A 63 -4.20 1.96 2.26
N ALA A 64 -3.68 1.99 3.49
CA ALA A 64 -3.93 1.01 4.55
C ALA A 64 -3.82 1.68 5.93
N GLY A 65 -4.41 1.05 6.97
CA GLY A 65 -4.36 1.54 8.36
C GLY A 65 -3.07 1.20 9.12
N LEU A 66 -2.04 0.72 8.45
CA LEU A 66 -0.79 0.28 9.05
C LEU A 66 0.13 1.46 9.42
N PRO A 67 0.98 1.34 10.47
CA PRO A 67 1.87 2.43 10.91
C PRO A 67 2.77 3.00 9.80
N ASP A 68 3.21 2.16 8.86
CA ASP A 68 4.03 2.55 7.72
C ASP A 68 3.25 3.28 6.60
N HIS A 69 1.94 3.49 6.78
CA HIS A 69 1.09 4.30 5.90
C HIS A 69 0.51 5.54 6.60
N VAL A 70 0.38 5.49 7.94
CA VAL A 70 -0.43 6.48 8.66
C VAL A 70 0.34 7.29 9.70
N SER A 71 1.59 6.93 10.04
CA SER A 71 2.24 7.46 11.24
C SER A 71 2.54 8.97 11.21
N ALA A 72 2.54 9.61 10.04
CA ALA A 72 2.65 11.07 9.91
C ALA A 72 1.36 11.73 9.38
N ALA A 73 0.25 10.98 9.27
CA ALA A 73 -0.96 11.46 8.58
C ALA A 73 -1.56 12.71 9.25
N ILE A 74 -1.68 12.71 10.56
CA ILE A 74 -2.29 13.83 11.30
C ILE A 74 -1.40 15.07 11.28
N GLU A 75 -0.09 14.89 11.45
CA GLU A 75 0.86 16.00 11.41
C GLU A 75 0.89 16.67 10.03
N VAL A 76 0.91 15.89 8.96
CA VAL A 76 0.90 16.39 7.58
C VAL A 76 -0.42 17.10 7.27
N ALA A 77 -1.56 16.56 7.71
CA ALA A 77 -2.86 17.16 7.49
C ALA A 77 -3.06 18.47 8.28
N SER A 78 -2.41 18.61 9.45
CA SER A 78 -2.72 19.68 10.41
C SER A 78 -2.38 21.09 9.93
N ARG A 79 -1.42 21.27 9.02
CA ARG A 79 -1.02 22.60 8.54
C ARG A 79 -2.16 23.32 7.80
N ASP A 80 -2.83 22.58 6.93
CA ASP A 80 -3.85 23.11 6.00
C ASP A 80 -5.27 22.65 6.37
N GLU A 81 -5.43 21.99 7.53
CA GLU A 81 -6.69 21.38 7.95
C GLU A 81 -7.20 20.35 6.90
N ALA A 82 -6.26 19.65 6.22
CA ALA A 82 -6.55 18.70 5.17
C ALA A 82 -7.36 17.51 5.68
N LEU A 83 -8.26 16.98 4.84
CA LEU A 83 -9.05 15.79 5.17
C LEU A 83 -8.19 14.53 5.12
N VAL A 84 -8.29 13.69 6.14
CA VAL A 84 -7.63 12.38 6.18
C VAL A 84 -8.61 11.30 5.74
N ALA A 85 -8.24 10.55 4.71
CA ALA A 85 -9.05 9.47 4.13
C ALA A 85 -8.45 8.09 4.41
N LEU A 86 -9.31 7.15 4.83
CA LEU A 86 -8.97 5.74 5.06
C LEU A 86 -10.18 4.86 4.78
N HIS A 87 -9.95 3.65 4.29
CA HIS A 87 -11.03 2.67 4.15
C HIS A 87 -11.57 2.22 5.53
N PRO A 88 -12.90 2.16 5.75
CA PRO A 88 -13.49 1.93 7.08
C PRO A 88 -13.10 0.58 7.71
N LYS A 89 -12.82 -0.46 6.93
CA LYS A 89 -12.35 -1.75 7.45
C LYS A 89 -10.98 -1.68 8.13
N ASP A 90 -10.17 -0.66 7.83
CA ASP A 90 -8.84 -0.47 8.41
C ASP A 90 -8.83 0.49 9.62
N LYS A 91 -9.97 1.05 10.01
CA LYS A 91 -10.08 1.87 11.24
C LYS A 91 -9.58 1.18 12.52
N PRO A 92 -9.74 -0.16 12.71
CA PRO A 92 -9.11 -0.83 13.86
C PRO A 92 -7.57 -0.76 13.85
N LEU A 93 -6.93 -0.88 12.68
CA LEU A 93 -5.47 -0.76 12.53
C LEU A 93 -5.00 0.69 12.73
N TRP A 94 -5.74 1.66 12.20
CA TRP A 94 -5.49 3.08 12.44
C TRP A 94 -5.39 3.41 13.93
N ARG A 95 -6.26 2.84 14.75
CA ARG A 95 -6.28 3.08 16.21
C ARG A 95 -5.05 2.58 16.95
N GLU A 96 -4.27 1.69 16.38
CA GLU A 96 -2.99 1.25 16.95
C GLU A 96 -1.95 2.39 16.93
N THR A 97 -2.06 3.31 15.95
CA THR A 97 -1.20 4.50 15.84
C THR A 97 -1.88 5.74 16.44
N TRP A 98 -3.15 5.95 16.12
CA TRP A 98 -3.92 7.15 16.46
C TRP A 98 -5.13 6.82 17.33
N SER A 99 -4.94 6.70 18.66
CA SER A 99 -6.00 6.27 19.59
C SER A 99 -7.11 7.31 19.78
N GLU A 100 -6.78 8.61 19.64
CA GLU A 100 -7.68 9.75 19.97
C GLU A 100 -8.26 10.46 18.74
N THR A 101 -7.73 10.18 17.55
CA THR A 101 -8.16 10.82 16.30
C THR A 101 -8.71 9.79 15.32
N TRP A 102 -9.58 10.24 14.41
CA TRP A 102 -10.19 9.40 13.40
C TRP A 102 -9.97 10.01 12.02
N PRO A 103 -9.91 9.19 10.96
CA PRO A 103 -9.99 9.69 9.59
C PRO A 103 -11.32 10.40 9.35
N ASP A 104 -11.29 11.46 8.53
CA ASP A 104 -12.45 12.31 8.22
C ASP A 104 -13.33 11.68 7.14
N VAL A 105 -12.71 11.00 6.18
CA VAL A 105 -13.37 10.44 5.00
C VAL A 105 -13.24 8.93 4.97
N ASP A 106 -14.38 8.23 4.86
CA ASP A 106 -14.44 6.81 4.60
C ASP A 106 -14.30 6.56 3.08
N MET A 107 -13.21 5.89 2.68
CA MET A 107 -13.03 5.50 1.28
C MET A 107 -13.87 4.27 0.96
N GLU A 108 -14.44 4.27 -0.24
CA GLU A 108 -15.19 3.16 -0.81
C GLU A 108 -14.66 2.88 -2.23
N ASP A 109 -14.92 1.66 -2.74
CA ASP A 109 -14.58 1.30 -4.12
C ASP A 109 -15.26 2.25 -5.11
N ASP A 110 -14.58 2.56 -6.21
CA ASP A 110 -15.01 3.54 -7.22
C ASP A 110 -15.15 4.99 -6.68
N GLY A 111 -14.67 5.28 -5.47
CA GLY A 111 -14.53 6.66 -4.97
C GLY A 111 -13.51 7.45 -5.78
N ILE A 112 -13.60 8.78 -5.74
CA ILE A 112 -12.76 9.67 -6.55
C ILE A 112 -12.19 10.77 -5.67
N PHE A 113 -10.89 11.04 -5.85
CA PHE A 113 -10.24 12.26 -5.38
C PHE A 113 -9.74 13.06 -6.59
N GLU A 114 -9.78 14.38 -6.48
CA GLU A 114 -9.32 15.28 -7.55
C GLU A 114 -8.26 16.24 -6.98
N VAL A 115 -7.22 16.51 -7.74
CA VAL A 115 -6.18 17.49 -7.44
C VAL A 115 -5.53 17.97 -8.73
N ALA A 116 -5.32 19.28 -8.89
CA ALA A 116 -4.61 19.85 -10.04
C ALA A 116 -5.10 19.32 -11.39
N ASP A 117 -6.43 19.26 -11.56
CA ASP A 117 -7.13 18.77 -12.76
C ASP A 117 -6.85 17.27 -13.11
N VAL A 118 -6.33 16.47 -12.19
CA VAL A 118 -6.23 15.02 -12.36
C VAL A 118 -7.08 14.28 -11.33
N GLN A 119 -7.54 13.09 -11.71
CA GLN A 119 -8.39 12.23 -10.90
C GLN A 119 -7.60 11.03 -10.37
N LEU A 120 -7.89 10.65 -9.14
CA LEU A 120 -7.44 9.42 -8.49
C LEU A 120 -8.66 8.54 -8.22
N ASP A 121 -8.76 7.41 -8.91
CA ASP A 121 -9.81 6.41 -8.72
C ASP A 121 -9.44 5.45 -7.59
N VAL A 122 -10.33 5.30 -6.61
CA VAL A 122 -10.15 4.35 -5.50
C VAL A 122 -10.50 2.95 -5.97
N MET A 123 -9.57 2.02 -5.79
CA MET A 123 -9.74 0.60 -6.10
C MET A 123 -9.55 -0.21 -4.82
N GLU A 124 -10.58 -0.92 -4.33
CA GLU A 124 -10.38 -1.86 -3.22
C GLU A 124 -9.40 -2.96 -3.64
N THR A 125 -8.31 -3.10 -2.90
CA THR A 125 -7.27 -4.12 -3.09
C THR A 125 -6.94 -4.82 -1.76
N PRO A 126 -7.95 -5.48 -1.12
CA PRO A 126 -7.73 -6.18 0.13
C PRO A 126 -6.73 -7.34 -0.01
N GLY A 127 -6.13 -7.73 1.10
CA GLY A 127 -5.17 -8.84 1.18
C GLY A 127 -4.16 -8.64 2.29
N VAL A 128 -3.31 -7.62 2.22
CA VAL A 128 -2.40 -7.27 3.34
C VAL A 128 -3.21 -6.75 4.52
N THR A 129 -4.19 -5.90 4.25
CA THR A 129 -5.20 -5.48 5.23
C THR A 129 -6.60 -5.68 4.65
N PRO A 130 -7.65 -5.76 5.51
CA PRO A 130 -9.03 -5.90 5.05
C PRO A 130 -9.56 -4.67 4.29
N GLY A 131 -9.01 -3.50 4.56
CA GLY A 131 -9.37 -2.22 3.95
C GLY A 131 -8.29 -1.65 3.03
N GLY A 132 -7.37 -2.50 2.54
CA GLY A 132 -6.37 -2.08 1.57
C GLY A 132 -6.99 -1.51 0.31
N VAL A 133 -6.50 -0.35 -0.14
CA VAL A 133 -6.90 0.29 -1.41
C VAL A 133 -5.68 0.62 -2.25
N SER A 134 -5.89 0.74 -3.55
CA SER A 134 -4.96 1.34 -4.49
C SER A 134 -5.61 2.56 -5.14
N LEU A 135 -4.81 3.51 -5.60
CA LEU A 135 -5.30 4.74 -6.23
C LEU A 135 -4.77 4.81 -7.65
N TYR A 136 -5.64 4.81 -8.64
CA TYR A 136 -5.24 4.89 -10.05
C TYR A 136 -5.41 6.29 -10.60
N CYS A 137 -4.36 6.84 -11.19
CA CYS A 137 -4.36 8.09 -11.93
C CYS A 137 -4.11 7.81 -13.42
N GLU A 138 -5.18 7.73 -14.21
CA GLU A 138 -5.08 7.47 -15.64
C GLU A 138 -4.29 8.57 -16.36
N ALA A 139 -4.54 9.83 -16.01
CA ALA A 139 -3.89 10.99 -16.64
C ALA A 139 -2.36 10.98 -16.51
N LEU A 140 -1.82 10.39 -15.44
CA LEU A 140 -0.38 10.28 -15.20
C LEU A 140 0.15 8.86 -15.41
N GLY A 141 -0.70 7.90 -15.82
CA GLY A 141 -0.34 6.51 -16.07
C GLY A 141 0.30 5.85 -14.84
N ALA A 142 -0.27 6.05 -13.66
CA ALA A 142 0.30 5.58 -12.41
C ALA A 142 -0.76 5.01 -11.45
N VAL A 143 -0.40 3.98 -10.68
CA VAL A 143 -1.20 3.43 -9.61
C VAL A 143 -0.40 3.37 -8.32
N PHE A 144 -0.91 3.99 -7.26
CA PHE A 144 -0.36 3.91 -5.91
C PHE A 144 -0.92 2.67 -5.23
N THR A 145 -0.09 1.66 -5.08
CA THR A 145 -0.54 0.32 -4.65
C THR A 145 -0.40 0.08 -3.15
N GLY A 146 0.14 1.07 -2.41
CA GLY A 146 0.45 0.88 -1.01
C GLY A 146 1.31 -0.36 -0.80
N LYS A 147 0.79 -1.32 -0.07
CA LYS A 147 1.44 -2.61 0.19
C LYS A 147 0.84 -3.78 -0.60
N ALA A 148 -0.20 -3.55 -1.42
CA ALA A 148 -0.84 -4.64 -2.16
C ALA A 148 0.10 -5.29 -3.18
N LEU A 149 0.88 -4.47 -3.92
CA LEU A 149 1.80 -4.92 -4.97
C LEU A 149 3.07 -4.06 -4.93
N GLN A 150 4.23 -4.69 -4.97
CA GLN A 150 5.57 -4.09 -4.92
C GLN A 150 6.43 -4.61 -6.07
N ALA A 151 7.63 -4.07 -6.26
CA ALA A 151 8.54 -4.48 -7.33
C ALA A 151 8.96 -5.95 -7.26
N ASP A 152 8.98 -6.54 -6.07
CA ASP A 152 9.30 -7.94 -5.82
C ASP A 152 8.05 -8.85 -5.70
N GLY A 153 6.86 -8.31 -5.97
CA GLY A 153 5.60 -9.05 -5.99
C GLY A 153 4.60 -8.62 -4.92
N PRO A 154 3.69 -9.53 -4.48
CA PRO A 154 2.71 -9.24 -3.45
C PRO A 154 3.37 -8.83 -2.13
N GLY A 155 2.92 -7.71 -1.55
CA GLY A 155 3.47 -7.22 -0.28
C GLY A 155 3.15 -8.14 0.91
N LYS A 156 3.95 -8.02 1.97
CA LYS A 156 3.84 -8.84 3.17
C LYS A 156 3.64 -7.98 4.41
N LEU A 157 3.09 -8.57 5.46
CA LEU A 157 3.02 -7.99 6.79
C LEU A 157 3.82 -8.85 7.77
N GLY A 158 4.91 -8.28 8.33
CA GLY A 158 5.80 -9.03 9.22
C GLY A 158 6.45 -10.26 8.56
N GLY A 159 6.66 -10.23 7.24
CA GLY A 159 7.21 -11.37 6.48
C GLY A 159 6.16 -12.41 6.06
N GLU A 160 4.90 -12.24 6.42
CA GLU A 160 3.80 -13.17 6.11
C GLU A 160 2.79 -12.56 5.14
N TYR A 161 1.94 -13.42 4.57
CA TYR A 161 0.80 -13.01 3.76
C TYR A 161 -0.50 -13.23 4.56
N PRO A 162 -1.12 -12.20 5.14
CA PRO A 162 -2.30 -12.36 5.98
C PRO A 162 -3.49 -13.00 5.25
N ALA A 163 -3.73 -12.60 4.00
CA ALA A 163 -4.79 -13.13 3.15
C ALA A 163 -4.32 -13.20 1.68
N LEU A 164 -3.35 -14.10 1.39
CA LEU A 164 -2.72 -14.18 0.07
C LEU A 164 -3.71 -14.42 -1.07
N ALA A 165 -4.74 -15.24 -0.85
CA ALA A 165 -5.73 -15.52 -1.88
C ALA A 165 -6.53 -14.27 -2.26
N ASP A 166 -6.93 -13.45 -1.27
CA ASP A 166 -7.62 -12.19 -1.50
C ASP A 166 -6.69 -11.18 -2.19
N GLN A 167 -5.42 -11.13 -1.75
CA GLN A 167 -4.42 -10.26 -2.35
C GLN A 167 -4.16 -10.60 -3.82
N LEU A 168 -3.98 -11.88 -4.16
CA LEU A 168 -3.81 -12.33 -5.55
C LEU A 168 -5.07 -12.04 -6.38
N THR A 169 -6.27 -12.19 -5.80
CA THR A 169 -7.52 -11.81 -6.45
C THR A 169 -7.56 -10.30 -6.74
N SER A 170 -7.14 -9.47 -5.79
CA SER A 170 -7.03 -8.02 -5.97
C SER A 170 -6.02 -7.66 -7.06
N ILE A 171 -4.84 -8.27 -7.04
CA ILE A 171 -3.78 -8.02 -8.03
C ILE A 171 -4.26 -8.41 -9.43
N GLY A 172 -4.70 -9.65 -9.63
CA GLY A 172 -5.12 -10.15 -10.95
C GLY A 172 -6.41 -9.50 -11.46
N GLY A 173 -7.37 -9.26 -10.57
CA GLY A 173 -8.71 -8.74 -10.94
C GLY A 173 -8.79 -7.22 -11.05
N ARG A 174 -7.83 -6.49 -10.47
CA ARG A 174 -7.87 -5.01 -10.42
C ARG A 174 -6.58 -4.41 -11.00
N LEU A 175 -5.42 -4.74 -10.47
CA LEU A 175 -4.18 -4.07 -10.85
C LEU A 175 -3.67 -4.51 -12.22
N PHE A 176 -3.77 -5.81 -12.55
CA PHE A 176 -3.35 -6.33 -13.86
C PHE A 176 -4.40 -6.16 -14.96
N THR A 177 -5.52 -5.50 -14.68
CA THR A 177 -6.43 -5.00 -15.72
C THR A 177 -6.04 -3.60 -16.24
N LEU A 178 -5.10 -2.92 -15.56
CA LEU A 178 -4.57 -1.64 -15.99
C LEU A 178 -3.62 -1.80 -17.18
N PRO A 179 -3.42 -0.73 -17.99
CA PRO A 179 -2.46 -0.77 -19.10
C PRO A 179 -1.05 -1.22 -18.62
N PRO A 180 -0.34 -2.05 -19.40
CA PRO A 180 0.96 -2.61 -18.98
C PRO A 180 2.04 -1.54 -18.73
N GLU A 181 1.94 -0.36 -19.33
CA GLU A 181 2.82 0.79 -19.10
C GLU A 181 2.51 1.55 -17.82
N THR A 182 1.43 1.22 -17.09
CA THR A 182 1.08 1.87 -15.83
C THR A 182 2.18 1.65 -14.79
N ARG A 183 2.67 2.76 -14.23
CA ARG A 183 3.67 2.74 -13.16
C ARG A 183 3.03 2.29 -11.86
N VAL A 184 3.63 1.32 -11.21
CA VAL A 184 3.28 0.83 -9.88
C VAL A 184 4.12 1.59 -8.86
N LEU A 185 3.46 2.32 -7.98
CA LEU A 185 4.06 3.19 -6.97
C LEU A 185 3.77 2.63 -5.57
N PRO A 186 4.63 1.77 -5.04
CA PRO A 186 4.41 1.10 -3.77
C PRO A 186 4.88 1.95 -2.58
N VAL A 187 4.43 1.58 -1.38
CA VAL A 187 4.93 2.18 -0.11
C VAL A 187 6.36 1.74 0.21
N HIS A 188 6.83 0.62 -0.32
CA HIS A 188 8.20 0.13 -0.16
C HIS A 188 8.83 -0.25 -1.50
N GLY A 189 10.14 -0.02 -1.61
CA GLY A 189 10.93 -0.39 -2.78
C GLY A 189 10.78 0.59 -3.94
N ASP A 190 11.25 0.16 -5.10
CA ASP A 190 11.29 0.98 -6.30
C ASP A 190 10.00 0.92 -7.10
N GLU A 191 9.83 1.92 -7.96
CA GLU A 191 8.82 1.96 -9.00
C GLU A 191 9.07 0.87 -10.05
N VAL A 192 8.00 0.28 -10.56
CA VAL A 192 8.00 -0.76 -11.59
C VAL A 192 6.76 -0.57 -12.46
N THR A 193 6.59 -1.29 -13.55
CA THR A 193 5.36 -1.24 -14.35
C THR A 193 4.48 -2.48 -14.14
N VAL A 194 3.19 -2.35 -14.44
CA VAL A 194 2.26 -3.49 -14.47
C VAL A 194 2.79 -4.59 -15.39
N GLY A 195 3.28 -4.21 -16.58
CA GLY A 195 3.80 -5.14 -17.58
C GLY A 195 5.09 -5.87 -17.17
N ASP A 196 5.88 -5.30 -16.23
CA ASP A 196 7.04 -5.99 -15.67
C ASP A 196 6.62 -7.08 -14.66
N LEU A 197 5.51 -6.90 -13.96
CA LEU A 197 5.06 -7.78 -12.88
C LEU A 197 4.08 -8.86 -13.35
N GLU A 198 3.20 -8.54 -14.30
CA GLU A 198 2.15 -9.46 -14.79
C GLU A 198 2.70 -10.84 -15.23
N PRO A 199 3.85 -10.96 -15.92
CA PRO A 199 4.40 -12.26 -16.31
C PRO A 199 4.73 -13.21 -15.15
N HIS A 200 4.87 -12.68 -13.92
CA HIS A 200 5.18 -13.47 -12.72
C HIS A 200 3.92 -13.93 -11.96
N PHE A 201 2.73 -13.50 -12.39
CA PHE A 201 1.49 -13.76 -11.66
C PHE A 201 1.16 -15.25 -11.52
N ASP A 202 1.33 -16.03 -12.59
CA ASP A 202 1.07 -17.46 -12.57
C ASP A 202 2.00 -18.19 -11.59
N ASP A 203 3.25 -17.75 -11.45
CA ASP A 203 4.20 -18.30 -10.48
C ASP A 203 3.75 -18.02 -9.05
N TRP A 204 3.22 -16.82 -8.77
CA TRP A 204 2.69 -16.49 -7.43
C TRP A 204 1.46 -17.31 -7.09
N VAL A 205 0.53 -17.47 -8.05
CA VAL A 205 -0.68 -18.30 -7.88
C VAL A 205 -0.29 -19.78 -7.67
N SER A 206 0.61 -20.32 -8.51
CA SER A 206 1.06 -21.71 -8.41
C SER A 206 1.83 -21.98 -7.12
N GLY A 207 2.66 -21.04 -6.68
CA GLY A 207 3.37 -21.12 -5.41
C GLY A 207 2.43 -21.13 -4.21
N SER A 208 1.32 -20.40 -4.26
CA SER A 208 0.28 -20.42 -3.21
C SER A 208 -0.50 -21.73 -3.21
N LEU A 209 -0.89 -22.23 -4.38
CA LEU A 209 -1.65 -23.48 -4.53
C LEU A 209 -0.83 -24.73 -4.13
N THR A 210 0.46 -24.79 -4.48
CA THR A 210 1.35 -25.90 -4.09
C THR A 210 1.47 -26.03 -2.57
N ARG A 211 1.33 -24.96 -1.82
CA ARG A 211 1.37 -24.94 -0.35
C ARG A 211 0.08 -25.41 0.31
N VAL A 212 -1.05 -25.30 -0.36
CA VAL A 212 -2.36 -25.78 0.13
C VAL A 212 -2.48 -27.31 -0.02
N VAL A 213 -1.79 -27.91 -1.01
CA VAL A 213 -1.92 -29.32 -1.37
C VAL A 213 -0.95 -30.24 -0.61
N THR A 214 0.14 -29.72 -0.06
CA THR A 214 1.11 -30.50 0.72
C THR A 214 0.80 -30.47 2.22
N GLU A 215 -0.30 -31.13 2.64
CA GLU A 215 -0.51 -31.47 4.03
C GLU A 215 0.57 -32.46 4.49
N GLY A 216 1.45 -32.02 5.41
CA GLY A 216 2.35 -32.88 6.17
C GLY A 216 3.84 -32.78 5.91
N GLU A 217 4.31 -32.00 4.97
CA GLU A 217 5.73 -31.67 4.82
C GLU A 217 5.98 -30.18 5.08
N GLU A 218 6.96 -29.88 5.94
CA GLU A 218 7.44 -28.52 6.13
C GLU A 218 7.87 -27.95 4.77
N ALA A 219 7.11 -27.01 4.24
CA ALA A 219 7.41 -26.39 2.95
C ALA A 219 8.67 -25.51 3.10
N GLU A 220 9.84 -26.12 2.91
CA GLU A 220 11.10 -25.44 2.74
C GLU A 220 11.27 -25.06 1.26
N GLY A 221 10.84 -23.86 0.90
CA GLY A 221 11.15 -23.27 -0.40
C GLY A 221 11.35 -21.76 -0.22
N PRO A 222 12.41 -21.16 -0.77
CA PRO A 222 12.55 -19.72 -0.74
C PRO A 222 11.51 -19.09 -1.67
N LEU A 223 10.76 -18.14 -1.15
CA LEU A 223 10.14 -17.11 -1.97
C LEU A 223 11.26 -16.24 -2.55
N ALA A 224 10.98 -15.46 -3.57
CA ALA A 224 11.97 -14.64 -4.26
C ALA A 224 12.86 -13.76 -3.33
N ASP A 225 12.46 -13.57 -2.09
CA ASP A 225 13.18 -12.82 -1.05
C ASP A 225 13.89 -13.67 0.01
N GLY A 226 13.88 -15.00 -0.13
CA GLY A 226 14.55 -15.90 0.82
C GLY A 226 13.82 -16.12 2.15
N THR A 227 12.59 -15.65 2.32
CA THR A 227 11.81 -15.82 3.55
C THR A 227 11.19 -17.22 3.62
N ARG A 228 11.39 -17.96 4.72
CA ARG A 228 10.73 -19.24 5.00
C ARG A 228 9.38 -19.01 5.68
N ILE A 229 8.35 -19.71 5.22
CA ILE A 229 7.05 -19.74 5.91
C ILE A 229 6.92 -21.06 6.67
N SER A 230 6.74 -20.99 7.98
CA SER A 230 6.36 -22.13 8.82
C SER A 230 4.86 -22.10 9.12
N GLY A 231 4.18 -23.14 8.65
CA GLY A 231 2.97 -23.67 9.28
C GLY A 231 1.67 -22.89 9.19
N ILE A 232 0.87 -23.11 8.12
CA ILE A 232 -0.59 -22.99 8.22
C ILE A 232 -1.15 -24.41 8.40
N LYS A 233 -1.67 -24.73 9.60
CA LYS A 233 -2.52 -25.93 9.81
C LYS A 233 -3.92 -25.58 9.32
N LEU A 234 -4.34 -26.14 8.22
CA LEU A 234 -5.75 -26.24 7.88
C LEU A 234 -6.37 -27.34 8.73
N GLY A 235 -7.38 -27.00 9.56
CA GLY A 235 -8.10 -27.98 10.34
C GLY A 235 -8.81 -28.96 9.43
N SER A 236 -8.57 -30.26 9.66
CA SER A 236 -9.38 -31.34 9.12
C SER A 236 -10.81 -31.18 9.60
N GLY A 237 -11.76 -30.87 8.72
CA GLY A 237 -13.18 -31.03 8.98
C GLY A 237 -13.47 -32.54 9.00
N ASP A 238 -13.61 -33.10 10.19
CA ASP A 238 -14.27 -34.40 10.38
C ASP A 238 -15.77 -34.15 10.54
N GLU A 239 -16.53 -34.80 9.63
CA GLU A 239 -17.95 -35.22 9.61
C GLU A 239 -19.01 -34.30 10.30
#